data_10477d8e0601f6c27f1023529d9036c1
#
_entry.id   10477d8e0601f6c27f1023529d9036c1
#
_cell.length_a   1.000
_cell.length_b   1.000
_cell.length_c   1.000
_cell.angle_alpha   90.00
_cell.angle_beta   90.00
_cell.angle_gamma   90.00
#
_symmetry.space_group_name_H-M   'P 1'
#
loop_
_entity.id
_entity.type
_entity.pdbx_description
1 polymer ?
#
loop_
_entity_poly.entity_id
_entity_poly.type
_entity_poly.pdbx_seq_one_letter_code
_entity_poly.pdbx_strand_id
1 'polypeptide(L)'
;MANISRLTITTSEFVIRSSREPYRIVNEPRGPRYRGLLREGARVSDRFLFVDIPEPFYREHDTSFGPAAKRLVEELAPHLISLTSDRSWPGTRLGEVHGVKSYARIYRYRLDAESLEMLERATDHLFSWQPPLPLDLCLLRPDGEAWLTTIASEDTAYLRLAPEEVAPLMDRTGMDLQRYLRH
;
A
#
# COMPACT_ATOMS: atom_id res chain seq x y z
N MET A 1 2.64 -61.67 16.01
CA MET A 1 2.50 -60.89 14.79
C MET A 1 1.56 -59.72 15.06
N ALA A 2 2.11 -58.53 15.30
CA ALA A 2 1.35 -57.35 15.67
C ALA A 2 1.22 -56.44 14.43
N ASN A 3 -0.03 -56.18 14.06
CA ASN A 3 -0.42 -55.36 12.90
C ASN A 3 -0.43 -53.91 13.32
N ILE A 4 0.54 -53.12 12.84
CA ILE A 4 0.62 -51.65 13.08
C ILE A 4 -0.18 -50.97 12.01
N SER A 5 -1.39 -50.52 12.34
CA SER A 5 -2.21 -49.67 11.50
C SER A 5 -1.55 -48.27 11.37
N ARG A 6 -1.19 -47.92 10.16
CA ARG A 6 -0.71 -46.54 9.78
C ARG A 6 -1.88 -45.58 9.92
N LEU A 7 -1.77 -44.66 10.87
CA LEU A 7 -2.59 -43.46 10.91
C LEU A 7 -2.10 -42.52 9.79
N THR A 8 -2.93 -42.34 8.76
CA THR A 8 -2.75 -41.31 7.76
C THR A 8 -3.33 -40.00 8.33
N ILE A 9 -2.46 -39.08 8.75
CA ILE A 9 -2.86 -37.75 9.15
C ILE A 9 -3.01 -36.95 7.86
N THR A 10 -4.25 -36.72 7.43
CA THR A 10 -4.55 -35.77 6.34
C THR A 10 -4.46 -34.35 6.91
N THR A 11 -3.36 -33.66 6.63
CA THR A 11 -3.23 -32.24 6.95
C THR A 11 -4.17 -31.48 6.03
N SER A 12 -5.35 -31.12 6.50
CA SER A 12 -6.20 -30.12 5.87
C SER A 12 -5.46 -28.79 5.96
N GLU A 13 -4.94 -28.30 4.85
CA GLU A 13 -4.48 -26.93 4.73
C GLU A 13 -5.69 -26.02 4.96
N PHE A 14 -5.82 -25.51 6.17
CA PHE A 14 -6.69 -24.40 6.48
C PHE A 14 -6.11 -23.17 5.78
N VAL A 15 -6.52 -22.91 4.54
CA VAL A 15 -6.36 -21.63 3.91
C VAL A 15 -7.26 -20.66 4.69
N ILE A 16 -6.69 -20.00 5.69
CA ILE A 16 -7.36 -18.88 6.36
C ILE A 16 -7.47 -17.78 5.31
N ARG A 17 -8.60 -17.73 4.60
CA ARG A 17 -8.96 -16.56 3.80
C ARG A 17 -9.06 -15.41 4.79
N SER A 18 -8.27 -14.36 4.57
CA SER A 18 -8.39 -13.12 5.33
C SER A 18 -9.87 -12.73 5.39
N SER A 19 -10.38 -12.53 6.61
CA SER A 19 -11.76 -12.05 6.82
C SER A 19 -11.93 -10.57 6.43
N ARG A 20 -10.85 -9.94 5.97
CA ARG A 20 -10.79 -8.53 5.62
C ARG A 20 -11.32 -8.30 4.22
N GLU A 21 -12.21 -7.34 4.10
CA GLU A 21 -12.85 -6.97 2.85
C GLU A 21 -12.37 -5.60 2.37
N PRO A 22 -12.41 -5.33 1.05
CA PRO A 22 -12.06 -4.03 0.53
C PRO A 22 -13.21 -3.02 0.73
N TYR A 23 -12.86 -1.85 1.27
CA TYR A 23 -13.73 -0.68 1.41
C TYR A 23 -13.12 0.49 0.66
N ARG A 24 -13.90 1.09 -0.23
CA ARG A 24 -13.50 2.31 -0.94
C ARG A 24 -13.66 3.50 -0.01
N ILE A 25 -12.69 4.38 -0.01
CA ILE A 25 -12.78 5.71 0.59
C ILE A 25 -13.61 6.59 -0.36
N VAL A 26 -14.77 7.09 0.12
CA VAL A 26 -15.73 7.80 -0.74
C VAL A 26 -15.23 9.22 -1.05
N ASN A 27 -14.78 9.94 -0.02
CA ASN A 27 -14.28 11.31 -0.13
C ASN A 27 -12.80 11.35 0.21
N GLU A 28 -11.99 12.02 -0.61
CA GLU A 28 -10.56 12.14 -0.35
C GLU A 28 -10.29 12.73 1.05
N PRO A 29 -9.54 12.03 1.91
CA PRO A 29 -9.14 12.60 3.19
C PRO A 29 -8.07 13.69 2.98
N ARG A 30 -8.33 14.88 3.55
CA ARG A 30 -7.46 16.04 3.49
C ARG A 30 -7.18 16.58 4.90
N GLY A 31 -6.04 17.24 5.06
CA GLY A 31 -5.64 17.89 6.31
C GLY A 31 -5.69 16.97 7.52
N PRO A 32 -6.48 17.29 8.56
CA PRO A 32 -6.60 16.47 9.77
C PRO A 32 -7.09 15.04 9.51
N ARG A 33 -8.01 14.84 8.54
CA ARG A 33 -8.52 13.51 8.18
C ARG A 33 -7.43 12.67 7.52
N TYR A 34 -6.61 13.25 6.65
CA TYR A 34 -5.47 12.58 6.04
C TYR A 34 -4.46 12.12 7.10
N ARG A 35 -4.06 13.02 8.01
CA ARG A 35 -3.18 12.65 9.11
C ARG A 35 -3.80 11.60 10.03
N GLY A 36 -5.11 11.71 10.32
CA GLY A 36 -5.85 10.70 11.06
C GLY A 36 -5.78 9.32 10.39
N LEU A 37 -5.99 9.25 9.07
CA LEU A 37 -5.87 8.02 8.29
C LEU A 37 -4.46 7.40 8.41
N LEU A 38 -3.41 8.19 8.25
CA LEU A 38 -2.02 7.69 8.36
C LEU A 38 -1.74 7.15 9.77
N ARG A 39 -2.19 7.85 10.83
CA ARG A 39 -2.00 7.43 12.22
C ARG A 39 -2.77 6.14 12.55
N GLU A 40 -4.01 6.01 12.05
CA GLU A 40 -4.76 4.75 12.19
C GLU A 40 -4.07 3.61 11.44
N GLY A 41 -3.57 3.90 10.24
CA GLY A 41 -2.78 2.93 9.48
C GLY A 41 -1.52 2.48 10.21
N ALA A 42 -0.79 3.40 10.85
CA ALA A 42 0.42 3.10 11.59
C ALA A 42 0.19 2.23 12.85
N ARG A 43 -1.05 2.14 13.35
CA ARG A 43 -1.39 1.22 14.46
C ARG A 43 -1.44 -0.25 14.05
N VAL A 44 -1.66 -0.51 12.78
CA VAL A 44 -1.91 -1.86 12.25
C VAL A 44 -0.96 -2.26 11.12
N SER A 45 -0.13 -1.33 10.67
CA SER A 45 0.87 -1.51 9.61
C SER A 45 2.27 -1.25 10.17
N ASP A 46 3.25 -1.99 9.70
CA ASP A 46 4.67 -1.83 10.07
C ASP A 46 5.54 -1.39 8.89
N ARG A 47 4.94 -1.34 7.70
CA ARG A 47 5.62 -0.95 6.47
C ARG A 47 4.72 -0.10 5.59
N PHE A 48 5.35 0.65 4.71
CA PHE A 48 4.68 1.29 3.59
C PHE A 48 5.50 1.13 2.31
N LEU A 49 4.86 1.36 1.20
CA LEU A 49 5.54 1.44 -0.09
C LEU A 49 5.01 2.61 -0.90
N PHE A 50 5.83 3.05 -1.82
CA PHE A 50 5.42 3.85 -2.96
C PHE A 50 6.25 3.47 -4.20
N VAL A 51 5.85 3.99 -5.33
CA VAL A 51 6.29 3.49 -6.62
C VAL A 51 6.89 4.60 -7.47
N ASP A 52 7.89 4.24 -8.26
CA ASP A 52 8.41 5.01 -9.38
C ASP A 52 8.22 4.19 -10.65
N ILE A 53 7.56 4.76 -11.65
CA ILE A 53 7.41 4.15 -12.96
C ILE A 53 8.34 4.92 -13.92
N PRO A 54 9.55 4.39 -14.20
CA PRO A 54 10.42 5.01 -15.18
C PRO A 54 9.72 4.93 -16.54
N GLU A 55 9.67 6.05 -17.25
CA GLU A 55 9.15 6.05 -18.61
C GLU A 55 9.98 5.12 -19.50
N PRO A 56 9.35 4.35 -20.40
CA PRO A 56 10.03 3.32 -21.19
C PRO A 56 11.12 3.86 -22.14
N PHE A 57 11.23 5.17 -22.26
CA PHE A 57 12.22 5.84 -23.13
C PHE A 57 13.31 6.59 -22.36
N TYR A 58 13.27 6.60 -21.01
CA TYR A 58 14.34 7.21 -20.21
C TYR A 58 15.48 6.23 -20.00
N ARG A 59 16.72 6.78 -20.03
CA ARG A 59 17.92 6.01 -19.77
C ARG A 59 17.86 5.38 -18.37
N GLU A 60 18.51 4.24 -18.21
CA GLU A 60 18.50 3.34 -17.06
C GLU A 60 18.72 4.00 -15.67
N HIS A 61 19.07 5.29 -15.65
CA HIS A 61 19.40 6.08 -14.47
C HIS A 61 18.43 7.23 -14.15
N ASP A 62 17.48 7.54 -15.02
CA ASP A 62 16.54 8.65 -14.78
C ASP A 62 15.33 8.13 -13.98
N THR A 63 15.24 8.57 -12.73
CA THR A 63 14.02 8.42 -11.94
C THR A 63 12.98 9.40 -12.47
N SER A 64 11.69 9.00 -12.53
CA SER A 64 10.57 9.89 -12.82
C SER A 64 10.35 10.91 -11.68
N PHE A 65 11.10 10.79 -10.60
CA PHE A 65 10.99 11.62 -9.42
C PHE A 65 11.43 13.07 -9.68
N GLY A 66 10.50 14.00 -9.50
CA GLY A 66 10.81 15.40 -9.37
C GLY A 66 11.62 15.73 -8.11
N PRO A 67 12.09 16.99 -7.96
CA PRO A 67 12.93 17.38 -6.81
C PRO A 67 12.31 17.10 -5.44
N ALA A 68 10.97 17.22 -5.30
CA ALA A 68 10.28 16.95 -4.05
C ALA A 68 10.32 15.46 -3.67
N ALA A 69 10.04 14.58 -4.64
CA ALA A 69 10.12 13.14 -4.43
C ALA A 69 11.55 12.68 -4.12
N LYS A 70 12.56 13.22 -4.81
CA LYS A 70 13.97 12.92 -4.54
C LYS A 70 14.36 13.26 -3.10
N ARG A 71 14.01 14.44 -2.61
CA ARG A 71 14.25 14.82 -1.21
C ARG A 71 13.56 13.88 -0.23
N LEU A 72 12.29 13.55 -0.46
CA LEU A 72 11.56 12.61 0.40
C LEU A 72 12.22 11.23 0.45
N VAL A 73 12.65 10.71 -0.70
CA VAL A 73 13.37 9.42 -0.79
C VAL A 73 14.70 9.46 -0.04
N GLU A 74 15.43 10.57 -0.14
CA GLU A 74 16.69 10.79 0.59
C GLU A 74 16.45 10.86 2.11
N GLU A 75 15.43 11.60 2.55
CA GLU A 75 15.04 11.67 3.97
C GLU A 75 14.62 10.28 4.52
N LEU A 76 13.91 9.50 3.71
CA LEU A 76 13.44 8.16 4.07
C LEU A 76 14.50 7.07 3.95
N ALA A 77 15.70 7.35 3.44
CA ALA A 77 16.75 6.34 3.23
C ALA A 77 17.07 5.49 4.47
N PRO A 78 17.10 6.03 5.72
CA PRO A 78 17.34 5.22 6.92
C PRO A 78 16.24 4.18 7.20
N HIS A 79 15.05 4.36 6.66
CA HIS A 79 13.89 3.48 6.83
C HIS A 79 13.72 2.48 5.68
N LEU A 80 14.56 2.55 4.64
CA LEU A 80 14.44 1.70 3.45
C LEU A 80 14.70 0.23 3.82
N ILE A 81 13.73 -0.63 3.52
CA ILE A 81 13.82 -2.08 3.69
C ILE A 81 14.29 -2.74 2.38
N SER A 82 13.66 -2.35 1.25
CA SER A 82 13.99 -2.92 -0.04
C SER A 82 13.59 -2.01 -1.20
N LEU A 83 14.34 -2.12 -2.28
CA LEU A 83 14.02 -1.60 -3.60
C LEU A 83 13.95 -2.78 -4.56
N THR A 84 12.78 -2.99 -5.18
CA THR A 84 12.55 -4.10 -6.12
C THR A 84 11.97 -3.58 -7.41
N SER A 85 12.12 -4.36 -8.47
CA SER A 85 11.48 -4.09 -9.76
C SER A 85 10.38 -5.11 -9.99
N ASP A 86 9.14 -4.65 -10.21
CA ASP A 86 7.99 -5.51 -10.44
C ASP A 86 7.00 -4.82 -11.40
N ARG A 87 6.08 -5.61 -11.92
CA ARG A 87 4.98 -5.13 -12.78
C ARG A 87 3.69 -4.89 -12.01
N SER A 88 3.66 -5.22 -10.73
CA SER A 88 2.45 -5.12 -9.90
C SER A 88 2.77 -4.70 -8.47
N TRP A 89 1.84 -3.92 -7.90
CA TRP A 89 1.81 -3.54 -6.48
C TRP A 89 0.34 -3.48 -6.05
N PRO A 90 0.03 -3.30 -4.78
CA PRO A 90 -1.36 -3.29 -4.34
C PRO A 90 -2.22 -2.35 -5.18
N GLY A 91 -3.30 -2.90 -5.74
CA GLY A 91 -4.27 -2.16 -6.56
C GLY A 91 -3.90 -2.00 -8.05
N THR A 92 -2.65 -2.16 -8.43
CA THR A 92 -2.20 -1.83 -9.79
C THR A 92 -1.35 -2.94 -10.41
N ARG A 93 -1.52 -3.11 -11.73
CA ARG A 93 -0.67 -3.98 -12.56
C ARG A 93 -0.39 -3.28 -13.89
N LEU A 94 0.90 -3.14 -14.22
CA LEU A 94 1.33 -2.58 -15.50
C LEU A 94 0.98 -3.51 -16.67
N GLY A 95 0.37 -2.93 -17.67
CA GLY A 95 0.15 -3.56 -18.97
C GLY A 95 1.42 -3.63 -19.81
N GLU A 96 1.26 -4.10 -21.05
CA GLU A 96 2.28 -4.02 -22.10
C GLU A 96 1.94 -2.87 -23.04
N VAL A 97 2.93 -2.05 -23.37
CA VAL A 97 2.78 -0.97 -24.36
C VAL A 97 3.61 -1.34 -25.57
N HIS A 98 2.96 -1.49 -26.73
CA HIS A 98 3.60 -1.91 -27.99
C HIS A 98 4.44 -3.20 -27.86
N GLY A 99 3.97 -4.17 -27.06
CA GLY A 99 4.69 -5.43 -26.80
C GLY A 99 5.89 -5.31 -25.84
N VAL A 100 6.15 -4.11 -25.30
CA VAL A 100 7.20 -3.88 -24.33
C VAL A 100 6.64 -3.95 -22.92
N LYS A 101 7.27 -4.76 -22.07
CA LYS A 101 6.93 -4.89 -20.65
C LYS A 101 7.56 -3.75 -19.88
N SER A 102 6.74 -2.95 -19.22
CA SER A 102 7.21 -1.93 -18.29
C SER A 102 7.31 -2.49 -16.87
N TYR A 103 8.28 -2.02 -16.12
CA TYR A 103 8.51 -2.36 -14.71
C TYR A 103 8.52 -1.10 -13.87
N ALA A 104 7.94 -1.19 -12.70
CA ALA A 104 7.99 -0.15 -11.69
C ALA A 104 9.09 -0.46 -10.67
N ARG A 105 9.71 0.57 -10.11
CA ARG A 105 10.56 0.47 -8.92
C ARG A 105 9.69 0.61 -7.70
N ILE A 106 9.69 -0.39 -6.83
CA ILE A 106 8.88 -0.43 -5.62
C ILE A 106 9.79 -0.23 -4.44
N TYR A 107 9.65 0.92 -3.78
CA TYR A 107 10.37 1.30 -2.57
C TYR A 107 9.55 0.87 -1.37
N ARG A 108 10.08 -0.02 -0.53
CA ARG A 108 9.45 -0.45 0.72
C ARG A 108 10.22 0.09 1.91
N TYR A 109 9.50 0.70 2.82
CA TYR A 109 10.05 1.35 4.01
C TYR A 109 9.42 0.80 5.28
N ARG A 110 10.17 0.88 6.38
CA ARG A 110 9.63 0.67 7.71
C ARG A 110 8.73 1.85 8.08
N LEU A 111 7.55 1.54 8.62
CA LEU A 111 6.62 2.52 9.16
C LEU A 111 6.80 2.60 10.67
N ASP A 112 7.46 3.65 11.11
CA ASP A 112 7.67 4.00 12.50
C ASP A 112 7.29 5.48 12.73
N ALA A 113 7.47 5.98 13.94
CA ALA A 113 7.05 7.35 14.30
C ALA A 113 7.74 8.42 13.42
N GLU A 114 9.03 8.23 13.10
CA GLU A 114 9.82 9.18 12.34
C GLU A 114 9.39 9.19 10.86
N SER A 115 9.29 8.00 10.24
CA SER A 115 8.84 7.90 8.85
C SER A 115 7.38 8.31 8.67
N LEU A 116 6.51 8.05 9.66
CA LEU A 116 5.12 8.54 9.66
C LEU A 116 5.07 10.07 9.64
N GLU A 117 5.90 10.75 10.47
CA GLU A 117 5.98 12.20 10.48
C GLU A 117 6.44 12.76 9.12
N MET A 118 7.38 12.09 8.46
CA MET A 118 7.81 12.45 7.09
C MET A 118 6.65 12.34 6.08
N LEU A 119 5.84 11.28 6.14
CA LEU A 119 4.66 11.13 5.30
C LEU A 119 3.60 12.21 5.57
N GLU A 120 3.34 12.53 6.85
CA GLU A 120 2.40 13.60 7.25
C GLU A 120 2.84 14.99 6.79
N ARG A 121 4.16 15.22 6.67
CA ARG A 121 4.75 16.48 6.24
C ARG A 121 4.84 16.60 4.72
N ALA A 122 4.96 15.48 4.01
CA ALA A 122 5.14 15.46 2.57
C ALA A 122 3.94 16.03 1.80
N THR A 123 2.73 15.81 2.30
CA THR A 123 1.47 16.31 1.72
C THR A 123 0.37 16.38 2.78
N ASP A 124 -0.73 17.05 2.45
CA ASP A 124 -1.91 17.17 3.31
C ASP A 124 -3.15 16.43 2.76
N HIS A 125 -3.02 15.69 1.66
CA HIS A 125 -4.12 14.94 1.04
C HIS A 125 -3.68 13.64 0.34
N LEU A 126 -4.60 12.68 0.27
CA LEU A 126 -4.26 11.30 -0.08
C LEU A 126 -3.86 11.13 -1.55
N PHE A 127 -4.55 11.78 -2.48
CA PHE A 127 -4.27 11.61 -3.92
C PHE A 127 -3.14 12.49 -4.45
N SER A 128 -2.41 13.18 -3.57
CA SER A 128 -1.13 13.82 -3.92
C SER A 128 0.01 12.83 -4.15
N TRP A 129 -0.17 11.55 -3.77
CA TRP A 129 0.84 10.52 -3.99
C TRP A 129 0.93 10.14 -5.47
N GLN A 130 1.35 11.11 -6.27
CA GLN A 130 1.64 11.07 -7.70
C GLN A 130 2.59 12.23 -8.04
N PRO A 131 3.20 12.28 -9.22
CA PRO A 131 4.14 13.34 -9.55
C PRO A 131 3.62 14.76 -9.19
N PRO A 132 4.41 15.59 -8.49
CA PRO A 132 5.86 15.48 -8.27
C PRO A 132 6.30 14.62 -7.05
N LEU A 133 5.37 14.02 -6.31
CA LEU A 133 5.66 13.02 -5.27
C LEU A 133 5.77 11.61 -5.87
N PRO A 134 6.26 10.63 -5.09
CA PRO A 134 6.18 9.23 -5.49
C PRO A 134 4.73 8.78 -5.70
N LEU A 135 4.55 7.75 -6.53
CA LEU A 135 3.23 7.25 -6.92
C LEU A 135 2.71 6.22 -5.92
N ASP A 136 1.39 6.23 -5.66
CA ASP A 136 0.62 5.15 -5.02
C ASP A 136 1.12 4.74 -3.62
N LEU A 137 0.98 5.61 -2.62
CA LEU A 137 1.26 5.23 -1.23
C LEU A 137 0.38 4.06 -0.80
N CYS A 138 1.01 2.97 -0.33
CA CYS A 138 0.31 1.86 0.30
C CYS A 138 0.88 1.59 1.70
N LEU A 139 0.01 1.35 2.68
CA LEU A 139 0.41 0.90 4.01
C LEU A 139 0.20 -0.60 4.13
N LEU A 140 1.21 -1.32 4.64
CA LEU A 140 1.24 -2.77 4.68
C LEU A 140 1.24 -3.26 6.12
N ARG A 141 0.36 -4.23 6.41
CA ARG A 141 0.33 -4.97 7.68
C ARG A 141 1.57 -5.88 7.82
N PRO A 142 1.87 -6.38 9.04
CA PRO A 142 2.98 -7.31 9.26
C PRO A 142 2.89 -8.60 8.43
N ASP A 143 1.68 -9.05 8.09
CA ASP A 143 1.45 -10.21 7.22
C ASP A 143 1.69 -9.92 5.73
N GLY A 144 1.98 -8.66 5.37
CA GLY A 144 2.22 -8.21 3.99
C GLY A 144 0.96 -7.79 3.25
N GLU A 145 -0.24 -7.97 3.82
CA GLU A 145 -1.47 -7.49 3.21
C GLU A 145 -1.53 -5.95 3.25
N ALA A 146 -1.96 -5.34 2.16
CA ALA A 146 -2.15 -3.89 2.13
C ALA A 146 -3.36 -3.51 2.99
N TRP A 147 -3.15 -2.69 4.04
CA TRP A 147 -4.21 -2.05 4.80
C TRP A 147 -4.80 -0.86 4.04
N LEU A 148 -3.94 0.00 3.49
CA LEU A 148 -4.30 1.10 2.59
C LEU A 148 -3.67 0.85 1.22
N THR A 149 -4.46 0.99 0.18
CA THR A 149 -4.04 1.00 -1.21
C THR A 149 -4.52 2.28 -1.86
N THR A 150 -3.63 3.07 -2.47
CA THR A 150 -4.02 4.20 -3.31
C THR A 150 -3.74 3.89 -4.77
N ILE A 151 -4.60 4.42 -5.65
CA ILE A 151 -4.39 4.51 -7.09
C ILE A 151 -4.62 6.01 -7.40
N ALA A 152 -3.57 6.80 -7.14
CA ALA A 152 -3.71 8.25 -7.08
C ALA A 152 -4.11 8.87 -8.43
N SER A 153 -3.65 8.28 -9.53
CA SER A 153 -4.02 8.69 -10.89
C SER A 153 -5.50 8.46 -11.24
N GLU A 154 -6.21 7.64 -10.45
CA GLU A 154 -7.64 7.36 -10.58
C GLU A 154 -8.49 8.00 -9.48
N ASP A 155 -7.90 8.85 -8.64
CA ASP A 155 -8.53 9.42 -7.45
C ASP A 155 -9.27 8.37 -6.61
N THR A 156 -8.61 7.22 -6.42
CA THR A 156 -9.20 6.05 -5.80
C THR A 156 -8.30 5.48 -4.71
N ALA A 157 -8.93 5.11 -3.58
CA ALA A 157 -8.23 4.42 -2.51
C ALA A 157 -9.14 3.40 -1.82
N TYR A 158 -8.52 2.33 -1.34
CA TYR A 158 -9.18 1.23 -0.66
C TYR A 158 -8.51 0.93 0.67
N LEU A 159 -9.32 0.59 1.65
CA LEU A 159 -8.90 0.00 2.90
C LEU A 159 -9.30 -1.47 2.95
N ARG A 160 -8.42 -2.34 3.38
CA ARG A 160 -8.74 -3.73 3.64
C ARG A 160 -8.96 -3.94 5.12
N LEU A 161 -10.24 -4.11 5.51
CA LEU A 161 -10.72 -4.09 6.89
C LEU A 161 -11.51 -5.34 7.22
N ALA A 162 -11.36 -5.84 8.46
CA ALA A 162 -12.35 -6.73 9.04
C ALA A 162 -13.63 -5.94 9.36
N PRO A 163 -14.82 -6.58 9.36
CA PRO A 163 -16.08 -5.86 9.60
C PRO A 163 -16.09 -5.05 10.90
N GLU A 164 -15.46 -5.55 11.95
CA GLU A 164 -15.35 -4.91 13.26
C GLU A 164 -14.41 -3.70 13.29
N GLU A 165 -13.52 -3.54 12.30
CA GLU A 165 -12.62 -2.39 12.18
C GLU A 165 -13.31 -1.16 11.56
N VAL A 166 -14.41 -1.35 10.81
CA VAL A 166 -15.02 -0.31 9.96
C VAL A 166 -15.59 0.84 10.77
N ALA A 167 -16.57 0.56 11.64
CA ALA A 167 -17.26 1.61 12.41
C ALA A 167 -16.29 2.38 13.32
N PRO A 168 -15.41 1.74 14.10
CA PRO A 168 -14.43 2.46 14.90
C PRO A 168 -13.45 3.34 14.09
N LEU A 169 -13.10 2.91 12.88
CA LEU A 169 -12.23 3.71 12.00
C LEU A 169 -12.97 4.96 11.49
N MET A 170 -14.21 4.80 11.02
CA MET A 170 -15.06 5.92 10.58
C MET A 170 -15.26 6.94 11.69
N ASP A 171 -15.53 6.48 12.92
CA ASP A 171 -15.74 7.36 14.09
C ASP A 171 -14.48 8.18 14.44
N ARG A 172 -13.29 7.55 14.40
CA ARG A 172 -12.03 8.24 14.74
C ARG A 172 -11.53 9.17 13.66
N THR A 173 -11.81 8.87 12.39
CA THR A 173 -11.26 9.62 11.26
C THR A 173 -12.26 10.54 10.58
N GLY A 174 -13.58 10.33 10.80
CA GLY A 174 -14.64 11.02 10.10
C GLY A 174 -14.66 10.73 8.59
N MET A 175 -14.11 9.58 8.17
CA MET A 175 -14.13 9.16 6.76
C MET A 175 -15.42 8.40 6.44
N ASP A 176 -15.86 8.52 5.19
CA ASP A 176 -16.95 7.72 4.63
C ASP A 176 -16.37 6.54 3.88
N LEU A 177 -16.76 5.33 4.25
CA LEU A 177 -16.31 4.08 3.64
C LEU A 177 -17.48 3.35 2.98
N GLN A 178 -17.27 2.86 1.78
CA GLN A 178 -18.23 2.04 1.06
C GLN A 178 -17.62 0.67 0.77
N ARG A 179 -18.32 -0.41 1.13
CA ARG A 179 -17.90 -1.76 0.81
C ARG A 179 -17.77 -1.92 -0.71
N TYR A 180 -16.61 -2.37 -1.16
CA TYR A 180 -16.35 -2.61 -2.57
C TYR A 180 -16.69 -4.06 -2.92
N LEU A 181 -17.77 -4.25 -3.68
CA LEU A 181 -18.15 -5.54 -4.21
C LEU A 181 -17.55 -5.69 -5.62
N ARG A 182 -16.66 -6.66 -5.81
CA ARG A 182 -16.24 -7.03 -7.16
C ARG A 182 -17.43 -7.69 -7.86
N HIS A 183 -17.87 -7.10 -8.93
CA HIS A 183 -18.82 -7.71 -9.87
C HIS A 183 -18.10 -8.62 -10.84
#